data_b2bd4f0e03d38a9e4206a7c88e8ac17b
#
_entry.id   b2bd4f0e03d38a9e4206a7c88e8ac17b
#
_cell.length_a   1.000
_cell.length_b   1.000
_cell.length_c   1.000
_cell.angle_alpha   90.00
_cell.angle_beta   90.00
_cell.angle_gamma   90.00
#
_symmetry.space_group_name_H-M   'P 1'
#
loop_
_entity.id
_entity.type
_entity.pdbx_description
1 polymer ?
#
loop_
_entity_poly.entity_id
_entity_poly.type
_entity_poly.pdbx_seq_one_letter_code
_entity_poly.pdbx_strand_id
1 'polypeptide(L)'
;TLSKVIAADPEVSKWLQVVFVENYNVTAAEKLIPACDLSEQISLASKEASGTGNMKFMLNGALTLGTMDGANVEISQQVGEENIYIFGQTSDQVIHRYAVGDYDPAQWVEGDANIRRAISFLTGPEMLAAGHAENLTRLHDELIHKDWFQTLPDFNEIGRASCRERVLR
;
A
#
# COMPACT_ATOMS: atom_id res chain seq x y z
N THR A 1 3.70 11.07 11.33
CA THR A 1 3.67 10.34 12.62
C THR A 1 4.57 9.12 12.56
N LEU A 2 4.31 8.13 11.71
CA LEU A 2 5.08 6.87 11.65
C LEU A 2 6.60 7.09 11.52
N SER A 3 7.05 8.04 10.70
CA SER A 3 8.48 8.39 10.58
C SER A 3 9.14 8.80 11.91
N LYS A 4 8.40 9.51 12.76
CA LYS A 4 8.89 9.92 14.10
C LYS A 4 8.98 8.73 15.04
N VAL A 5 8.01 7.83 15.02
CA VAL A 5 8.01 6.61 15.84
C VAL A 5 9.19 5.72 15.46
N ILE A 6 9.37 5.47 14.16
CA ILE A 6 10.49 4.67 13.65
C ILE A 6 11.84 5.31 14.01
N ALA A 7 11.99 6.62 13.82
CA ALA A 7 13.24 7.31 14.12
C ALA A 7 13.59 7.30 15.62
N ALA A 8 12.59 7.18 16.49
CA ALA A 8 12.79 7.08 17.94
C ALA A 8 13.15 5.66 18.42
N ASP A 9 12.93 4.64 17.60
CA ASP A 9 13.30 3.26 17.92
C ASP A 9 14.71 2.94 17.40
N PRO A 10 15.72 2.73 18.29
CA PRO A 10 17.11 2.54 17.90
C PRO A 10 17.37 1.20 17.20
N GLU A 11 16.49 0.22 17.33
CA GLU A 11 16.63 -1.07 16.62
C GLU A 11 15.98 -1.02 15.25
N VAL A 12 14.77 -0.48 15.15
CA VAL A 12 14.02 -0.40 13.89
C VAL A 12 14.65 0.62 12.93
N SER A 13 15.11 1.78 13.44
CA SER A 13 15.71 2.85 12.63
C SER A 13 16.99 2.47 11.89
N LYS A 14 17.66 1.39 12.32
CA LYS A 14 18.83 0.83 11.59
C LYS A 14 18.45 0.23 10.23
N TRP A 15 17.22 -0.24 10.10
CA TRP A 15 16.76 -1.03 8.94
C TRP A 15 15.66 -0.36 8.14
N LEU A 16 14.87 0.50 8.78
CA LEU A 16 13.70 1.14 8.18
C LEU A 16 13.73 2.64 8.42
N GLN A 17 13.55 3.37 7.33
CA GLN A 17 13.30 4.80 7.37
C GLN A 17 12.02 5.10 6.59
N VAL A 18 11.17 5.95 7.16
CA VAL A 18 9.96 6.45 6.48
C VAL A 18 10.11 7.95 6.30
N VAL A 19 10.12 8.39 5.05
CA VAL A 19 10.28 9.79 4.69
C VAL A 19 9.02 10.28 3.98
N PHE A 20 8.40 11.33 4.50
CA PHE A 20 7.35 12.04 3.80
C PHE A 20 7.97 13.17 2.98
N VAL A 21 7.85 13.08 1.65
CA VAL A 21 8.39 14.09 0.75
C VAL A 21 7.41 15.25 0.67
N GLU A 22 7.75 16.35 1.34
CA GLU A 22 6.95 17.58 1.31
C GLU A 22 7.04 18.26 -0.06
N ASN A 23 5.95 18.88 -0.47
CA ASN A 23 5.86 19.65 -1.73
C ASN A 23 6.34 18.86 -2.96
N TYR A 24 5.95 17.57 -3.04
CA TYR A 24 6.25 16.74 -4.21
C TYR A 24 5.83 17.47 -5.49
N ASN A 25 6.77 17.62 -6.41
CA ASN A 25 6.62 18.35 -7.67
C ASN A 25 7.50 17.72 -8.76
N VAL A 26 7.48 18.28 -9.96
CA VAL A 26 8.25 17.74 -11.11
C VAL A 26 9.75 17.64 -10.79
N THR A 27 10.34 18.67 -10.17
CA THR A 27 11.78 18.67 -9.84
C THR A 27 12.14 17.59 -8.81
N ALA A 28 11.27 17.34 -7.83
CA ALA A 28 11.44 16.24 -6.89
C ALA A 28 11.26 14.89 -7.60
N ALA A 29 10.26 14.78 -8.47
CA ALA A 29 9.99 13.56 -9.24
C ALA A 29 11.18 13.15 -10.13
N GLU A 30 11.81 14.11 -10.80
CA GLU A 30 12.99 13.87 -11.66
C GLU A 30 14.18 13.23 -10.90
N LYS A 31 14.23 13.41 -9.60
CA LYS A 31 15.27 12.82 -8.73
C LYS A 31 14.80 11.51 -8.08
N LEU A 32 13.57 11.49 -7.60
CA LEU A 32 13.04 10.36 -6.83
C LEU A 32 12.69 9.17 -7.71
N ILE A 33 12.13 9.40 -8.89
CA ILE A 33 11.73 8.30 -9.78
C ILE A 33 12.94 7.47 -10.22
N PRO A 34 14.05 8.05 -10.72
CA PRO A 34 15.22 7.25 -11.08
C PRO A 34 15.96 6.60 -9.91
N ALA A 35 15.71 7.08 -8.68
CA ALA A 35 16.34 6.54 -7.46
C ALA A 35 15.51 5.42 -6.81
N CYS A 36 14.36 5.06 -7.39
CA CYS A 36 13.43 4.11 -6.80
C CYS A 36 13.71 2.69 -7.31
N ASP A 37 13.84 1.73 -6.41
CA ASP A 37 13.98 0.30 -6.74
C ASP A 37 12.63 -0.39 -6.87
N LEU A 38 11.65 -0.01 -6.04
CA LEU A 38 10.31 -0.59 -6.00
C LEU A 38 9.26 0.52 -5.99
N SER A 39 8.32 0.46 -6.90
CA SER A 39 7.19 1.38 -7.02
C SER A 39 5.90 0.71 -6.58
N GLU A 40 5.27 1.24 -5.54
CA GLU A 40 3.98 0.77 -5.05
C GLU A 40 2.83 1.49 -5.76
N GLN A 41 2.02 0.73 -6.51
CA GLN A 41 0.88 1.20 -7.30
C GLN A 41 -0.38 0.48 -6.83
N ILE A 42 -0.85 0.88 -5.65
CA ILE A 42 -1.75 0.12 -4.78
C ILE A 42 -3.19 0.64 -4.73
N SER A 43 -3.65 1.32 -5.75
CA SER A 43 -5.07 1.72 -5.86
C SER A 43 -5.96 0.49 -5.84
N LEU A 44 -7.11 0.57 -5.15
CA LEU A 44 -8.10 -0.50 -5.23
C LEU A 44 -8.53 -0.68 -6.68
N ALA A 45 -8.55 -1.92 -7.17
CA ALA A 45 -8.97 -2.23 -8.52
C ALA A 45 -10.34 -1.61 -8.83
N SER A 46 -10.51 -1.06 -10.02
CA SER A 46 -11.65 -0.24 -10.47
C SER A 46 -11.66 1.23 -10.02
N LYS A 47 -10.68 1.70 -9.28
CA LYS A 47 -10.64 3.09 -8.76
C LYS A 47 -9.61 3.97 -9.47
N GLU A 48 -8.60 3.40 -10.10
CA GLU A 48 -7.60 4.15 -10.86
C GLU A 48 -7.95 4.15 -12.36
N ALA A 49 -8.12 5.31 -12.94
CA ALA A 49 -8.49 5.42 -14.37
C ALA A 49 -7.34 4.97 -15.29
N SER A 50 -6.10 5.36 -14.99
CA SER A 50 -4.92 4.98 -15.75
C SER A 50 -3.66 5.06 -14.89
N GLY A 51 -3.32 6.28 -14.42
CA GLY A 51 -2.05 6.56 -13.77
C GLY A 51 -0.91 6.77 -14.79
N THR A 52 0.06 7.58 -14.41
CA THR A 52 1.27 7.83 -15.20
C THR A 52 2.54 7.57 -14.38
N GLY A 53 2.42 7.53 -13.07
CA GLY A 53 3.53 7.27 -12.15
C GLY A 53 4.16 5.90 -12.40
N ASN A 54 3.35 4.85 -12.45
CA ASN A 54 3.78 3.48 -12.70
C ASN A 54 4.62 3.33 -13.99
N MET A 55 4.19 3.95 -15.10
CA MET A 55 4.96 3.95 -16.34
C MET A 55 6.32 4.65 -16.19
N LYS A 56 6.35 5.81 -15.50
CA LYS A 56 7.59 6.56 -15.28
C LYS A 56 8.57 5.79 -14.39
N PHE A 57 8.10 5.18 -13.32
CA PHE A 57 8.90 4.35 -12.44
C PHE A 57 9.49 3.15 -13.18
N MET A 58 8.67 2.42 -13.92
CA MET A 58 9.12 1.25 -14.68
C MET A 58 10.11 1.62 -15.79
N LEU A 59 9.90 2.71 -16.51
CA LEU A 59 10.85 3.23 -17.51
C LEU A 59 12.21 3.60 -16.91
N ASN A 60 12.26 3.89 -15.61
CA ASN A 60 13.49 4.18 -14.87
C ASN A 60 14.03 2.95 -14.11
N GLY A 61 13.50 1.77 -14.35
CA GLY A 61 14.01 0.50 -13.83
C GLY A 61 13.43 0.06 -12.48
N ALA A 62 12.47 0.79 -11.92
CA ALA A 62 11.80 0.37 -10.70
C ALA A 62 10.85 -0.79 -10.98
N LEU A 63 10.88 -1.80 -10.12
CA LEU A 63 9.90 -2.88 -10.13
C LEU A 63 8.54 -2.38 -9.65
N THR A 64 7.47 -2.86 -10.25
CA THR A 64 6.12 -2.50 -9.82
C THR A 64 5.53 -3.55 -8.90
N LEU A 65 5.07 -3.11 -7.72
CA LEU A 65 4.19 -3.84 -6.83
C LEU A 65 2.81 -3.16 -6.89
N GLY A 66 1.80 -3.83 -7.39
CA GLY A 66 0.53 -3.15 -7.61
C GLY A 66 -0.67 -4.07 -7.76
N THR A 67 -1.81 -3.45 -7.83
CA THR A 67 -3.09 -4.08 -8.14
C THR A 67 -3.31 -4.14 -9.64
N MET A 68 -4.20 -5.03 -10.09
CA MET A 68 -4.58 -5.13 -11.51
C MET A 68 -5.60 -4.03 -11.86
N ASP A 69 -5.10 -2.79 -11.92
CA ASP A 69 -5.90 -1.59 -12.20
C ASP A 69 -5.09 -0.54 -12.97
N GLY A 70 -5.78 0.38 -13.63
CA GLY A 70 -5.17 1.44 -14.41
C GLY A 70 -4.15 0.90 -15.42
N ALA A 71 -3.03 1.59 -15.59
CA ALA A 71 -1.98 1.20 -16.52
C ALA A 71 -1.24 -0.10 -16.12
N ASN A 72 -1.41 -0.59 -14.89
CA ASN A 72 -0.80 -1.87 -14.49
C ASN A 72 -1.34 -3.05 -15.32
N VAL A 73 -2.57 -2.95 -15.83
CA VAL A 73 -3.17 -3.97 -16.71
C VAL A 73 -2.35 -4.13 -17.98
N GLU A 74 -2.12 -3.03 -18.70
CA GLU A 74 -1.33 -3.07 -19.94
C GLU A 74 0.15 -3.36 -19.66
N ILE A 75 0.69 -2.81 -18.58
CA ILE A 75 2.07 -3.08 -18.18
C ILE A 75 2.28 -4.57 -17.93
N SER A 76 1.40 -5.22 -17.16
CA SER A 76 1.55 -6.65 -16.87
C SER A 76 1.49 -7.52 -18.13
N GLN A 77 0.64 -7.16 -19.09
CA GLN A 77 0.55 -7.83 -20.40
C GLN A 77 1.82 -7.68 -21.23
N GLN A 78 2.48 -6.53 -21.15
CA GLN A 78 3.67 -6.23 -21.95
C GLN A 78 4.96 -6.81 -21.35
N VAL A 79 5.10 -6.77 -20.03
CA VAL A 79 6.32 -7.21 -19.36
C VAL A 79 6.28 -8.69 -18.96
N GLY A 80 5.11 -9.30 -18.89
CA GLY A 80 4.90 -10.65 -18.37
C GLY A 80 4.75 -10.68 -16.83
N GLU A 81 4.01 -11.67 -16.34
CA GLU A 81 3.70 -11.80 -14.92
C GLU A 81 4.94 -12.04 -14.03
N GLU A 82 6.03 -12.52 -14.62
CA GLU A 82 7.30 -12.75 -13.94
C GLU A 82 8.08 -11.45 -13.64
N ASN A 83 7.70 -10.33 -14.27
CA ASN A 83 8.40 -9.04 -14.18
C ASN A 83 7.59 -7.95 -13.46
N ILE A 84 6.47 -8.33 -12.85
CA ILE A 84 5.61 -7.44 -12.09
C ILE A 84 5.01 -8.20 -10.89
N TYR A 85 4.81 -7.51 -9.77
CA TYR A 85 4.16 -8.08 -8.59
C TYR A 85 2.73 -7.61 -8.53
N ILE A 86 1.81 -8.49 -8.87
CA ILE A 86 0.37 -8.22 -8.77
C ILE A 86 -0.19 -8.90 -7.52
N PHE A 87 -1.04 -8.18 -6.81
CA PHE A 87 -1.80 -8.64 -5.65
C PHE A 87 -3.20 -8.03 -5.65
N GLY A 88 -4.02 -8.48 -4.71
CA GLY A 88 -5.35 -7.94 -4.50
C GLY A 88 -6.42 -8.49 -5.46
N GLN A 89 -7.60 -7.94 -5.32
CA GLN A 89 -8.78 -8.35 -6.08
C GLN A 89 -8.75 -7.81 -7.50
N THR A 90 -9.44 -8.52 -8.40
CA THR A 90 -9.72 -8.00 -9.74
C THR A 90 -10.81 -6.92 -9.70
N SER A 91 -10.89 -6.08 -10.73
CA SER A 91 -11.94 -5.06 -10.86
C SER A 91 -13.35 -5.66 -10.76
N ASP A 92 -13.59 -6.81 -11.39
CA ASP A 92 -14.89 -7.48 -11.35
C ASP A 92 -15.25 -7.94 -9.93
N GLN A 93 -14.28 -8.48 -9.18
CA GLN A 93 -14.48 -8.89 -7.79
C GLN A 93 -14.82 -7.69 -6.90
N VAL A 94 -14.11 -6.59 -7.06
CA VAL A 94 -14.36 -5.35 -6.31
C VAL A 94 -15.75 -4.77 -6.63
N ILE A 95 -16.09 -4.67 -7.91
CA ILE A 95 -17.39 -4.17 -8.36
C ILE A 95 -18.53 -5.05 -7.82
N HIS A 96 -18.37 -6.38 -7.92
CA HIS A 96 -19.35 -7.33 -7.40
C HIS A 96 -19.53 -7.15 -5.88
N ARG A 97 -18.45 -7.05 -5.12
CA ARG A 97 -18.50 -6.87 -3.67
C ARG A 97 -19.21 -5.58 -3.25
N TYR A 98 -18.97 -4.48 -3.95
CA TYR A 98 -19.72 -3.24 -3.72
C TYR A 98 -21.22 -3.38 -4.07
N ALA A 99 -21.55 -4.12 -5.13
CA ALA A 99 -22.93 -4.31 -5.54
C ALA A 99 -23.72 -5.18 -4.55
N VAL A 100 -23.09 -6.23 -4.02
CA VAL A 100 -23.70 -7.14 -3.04
C VAL A 100 -23.69 -6.54 -1.63
N GLY A 101 -22.66 -5.74 -1.29
CA GLY A 101 -22.54 -5.13 0.03
C GLY A 101 -22.20 -6.12 1.14
N ASP A 102 -21.46 -7.19 0.81
CA ASP A 102 -21.08 -8.27 1.73
C ASP A 102 -19.73 -8.06 2.43
N TYR A 103 -19.10 -6.91 2.22
CA TYR A 103 -17.82 -6.58 2.85
C TYR A 103 -18.03 -6.06 4.28
N ASP A 104 -17.47 -6.76 5.24
CA ASP A 104 -17.44 -6.37 6.65
C ASP A 104 -15.98 -6.30 7.15
N PRO A 105 -15.42 -5.08 7.33
CA PRO A 105 -14.04 -4.90 7.80
C PRO A 105 -13.77 -5.52 9.15
N ALA A 106 -14.77 -5.54 10.06
CA ALA A 106 -14.61 -6.09 11.40
C ALA A 106 -14.22 -7.57 11.36
N GLN A 107 -14.77 -8.34 10.44
CA GLN A 107 -14.44 -9.76 10.28
C GLN A 107 -12.96 -9.97 9.89
N TRP A 108 -12.37 -9.07 9.12
CA TRP A 108 -10.95 -9.12 8.76
C TRP A 108 -10.06 -8.83 9.97
N VAL A 109 -10.42 -7.84 10.77
CA VAL A 109 -9.69 -7.48 11.99
C VAL A 109 -9.80 -8.60 13.05
N GLU A 110 -10.98 -9.20 13.20
CA GLU A 110 -11.20 -10.30 14.14
C GLU A 110 -10.54 -11.60 13.69
N GLY A 111 -10.55 -11.86 12.38
CA GLY A 111 -10.05 -13.10 11.78
C GLY A 111 -8.54 -13.17 11.66
N ASP A 112 -7.82 -12.04 11.64
CA ASP A 112 -6.37 -12.02 11.42
C ASP A 112 -5.62 -11.25 12.52
N ALA A 113 -4.73 -11.94 13.22
CA ALA A 113 -3.93 -11.37 14.30
C ALA A 113 -2.94 -10.31 13.83
N ASN A 114 -2.42 -10.39 12.60
CA ASN A 114 -1.48 -9.41 12.06
C ASN A 114 -2.22 -8.13 11.67
N ILE A 115 -3.38 -8.25 11.03
CA ILE A 115 -4.25 -7.11 10.71
C ILE A 115 -4.65 -6.42 12.03
N ARG A 116 -5.15 -7.17 13.00
CA ARG A 116 -5.51 -6.64 14.31
C ARG A 116 -4.36 -5.88 14.96
N ARG A 117 -3.15 -6.44 14.95
CA ARG A 117 -1.96 -5.80 15.53
C ARG A 117 -1.61 -4.52 14.80
N ALA A 118 -1.64 -4.52 13.46
CA ALA A 118 -1.35 -3.34 12.65
C ALA A 118 -2.37 -2.21 12.88
N ILE A 119 -3.66 -2.55 12.92
CA ILE A 119 -4.73 -1.58 13.16
C ILE A 119 -4.64 -1.02 14.60
N SER A 120 -4.45 -1.88 15.60
CA SER A 120 -4.31 -1.45 17.00
C SER A 120 -3.09 -0.56 17.23
N PHE A 121 -2.02 -0.74 16.42
CA PHE A 121 -0.83 0.11 16.51
C PHE A 121 -1.11 1.57 16.16
N LEU A 122 -2.09 1.86 15.29
CA LEU A 122 -2.46 3.23 14.94
C LEU A 122 -2.89 4.08 16.15
N THR A 123 -3.52 3.43 17.13
CA THR A 123 -3.96 4.08 18.36
C THR A 123 -3.12 3.66 19.58
N GLY A 124 -1.97 3.05 19.33
CA GLY A 124 -0.99 2.74 20.36
C GLY A 124 -0.33 3.98 20.98
N PRO A 125 0.20 3.88 22.20
CA PRO A 125 0.73 5.03 22.93
C PRO A 125 1.84 5.77 22.17
N GLU A 126 2.71 5.07 21.46
CA GLU A 126 3.80 5.64 20.68
C GLU A 126 3.28 6.48 19.51
N MET A 127 2.27 5.96 18.79
CA MET A 127 1.65 6.66 17.68
C MET A 127 0.88 7.89 18.14
N LEU A 128 0.10 7.76 19.22
CA LEU A 128 -0.68 8.88 19.78
C LEU A 128 0.22 9.98 20.35
N ALA A 129 1.35 9.62 20.96
CA ALA A 129 2.32 10.59 21.46
C ALA A 129 3.09 11.32 20.34
N ALA A 130 3.36 10.64 19.22
CA ALA A 130 4.13 11.20 18.09
C ALA A 130 3.28 11.95 17.06
N GLY A 131 1.97 11.73 17.04
CA GLY A 131 1.06 12.21 16.01
C GLY A 131 -0.13 13.01 16.53
N HIS A 132 -1.05 13.29 15.61
CA HIS A 132 -2.32 13.93 15.94
C HIS A 132 -3.33 12.86 16.35
N ALA A 133 -3.58 12.73 17.66
CA ALA A 133 -4.38 11.62 18.24
C ALA A 133 -5.78 11.51 17.60
N GLU A 134 -6.49 12.63 17.42
CA GLU A 134 -7.82 12.64 16.81
C GLU A 134 -7.81 12.07 15.38
N ASN A 135 -6.82 12.44 14.56
CA ASN A 135 -6.71 11.93 13.19
C ASN A 135 -6.37 10.44 13.16
N LEU A 136 -5.53 9.97 14.07
CA LEU A 136 -5.17 8.55 14.17
C LEU A 136 -6.36 7.72 14.62
N THR A 137 -7.12 8.20 15.60
CA THR A 137 -8.36 7.54 16.05
C THR A 137 -9.39 7.49 14.93
N ARG A 138 -9.58 8.59 14.20
CA ARG A 138 -10.49 8.61 13.05
C ARG A 138 -10.06 7.64 11.96
N LEU A 139 -8.77 7.55 11.65
CA LEU A 139 -8.26 6.58 10.68
C LEU A 139 -8.50 5.14 11.13
N HIS A 140 -8.23 4.85 12.40
CA HIS A 140 -8.52 3.55 13.00
C HIS A 140 -9.99 3.20 12.84
N ASP A 141 -10.90 4.11 13.23
CA ASP A 141 -12.34 3.88 13.18
C ASP A 141 -12.87 3.71 11.75
N GLU A 142 -12.33 4.47 10.78
CA GLU A 142 -12.65 4.28 9.37
C GLU A 142 -12.24 2.89 8.87
N LEU A 143 -11.06 2.39 9.27
CA LEU A 143 -10.58 1.09 8.84
C LEU A 143 -11.39 -0.07 9.44
N ILE A 144 -11.81 0.01 10.71
CA ILE A 144 -12.55 -1.08 11.34
C ILE A 144 -14.05 -1.09 11.05
N HIS A 145 -14.62 0.06 10.61
CA HIS A 145 -16.07 0.17 10.37
C HIS A 145 -16.46 0.31 8.92
N LYS A 146 -15.55 0.79 8.07
CA LYS A 146 -15.88 1.07 6.67
C LYS A 146 -14.89 0.47 5.70
N ASP A 147 -13.59 0.65 5.96
CA ASP A 147 -12.50 0.29 5.03
C ASP A 147 -12.92 0.50 3.57
N TRP A 148 -13.27 1.72 3.24
CA TRP A 148 -13.92 2.09 1.98
C TRP A 148 -13.13 1.66 0.74
N PHE A 149 -11.82 1.50 0.88
CA PHE A 149 -10.94 1.04 -0.18
C PHE A 149 -10.54 -0.44 -0.05
N GLN A 150 -11.23 -1.20 0.82
CA GLN A 150 -11.01 -2.64 1.02
C GLN A 150 -9.52 -2.99 1.18
N THR A 151 -8.80 -2.23 2.01
CA THR A 151 -7.35 -2.36 2.21
C THR A 151 -6.99 -3.55 3.09
N LEU A 152 -7.89 -3.98 3.97
CA LEU A 152 -7.64 -5.08 4.90
C LEU A 152 -7.45 -6.44 4.19
N PRO A 153 -8.24 -6.80 3.16
CA PRO A 153 -8.00 -8.01 2.38
C PRO A 153 -6.60 -8.08 1.77
N ASP A 154 -6.08 -6.94 1.31
CA ASP A 154 -4.81 -6.87 0.60
C ASP A 154 -3.59 -6.93 1.53
N PHE A 155 -3.78 -6.70 2.84
CA PHE A 155 -2.69 -6.61 3.82
C PHE A 155 -1.73 -7.81 3.79
N ASN A 156 -2.26 -9.02 3.77
CA ASN A 156 -1.44 -10.22 3.72
C ASN A 156 -0.92 -10.54 2.30
N GLU A 157 -1.64 -10.11 1.27
CA GLU A 157 -1.26 -10.38 -0.11
C GLU A 157 -0.09 -9.51 -0.54
N ILE A 158 -0.05 -8.24 -0.15
CA ILE A 158 1.05 -7.33 -0.45
C ILE A 158 2.38 -7.86 0.14
N GLY A 159 2.35 -8.40 1.36
CA GLY A 159 3.51 -9.03 1.98
C GLY A 159 3.98 -10.27 1.22
N ARG A 160 3.06 -11.12 0.77
CA ARG A 160 3.39 -12.30 -0.04
C ARG A 160 3.92 -11.94 -1.42
N ALA A 161 3.36 -10.92 -2.05
CA ALA A 161 3.80 -10.45 -3.36
C ALA A 161 5.23 -9.93 -3.30
N SER A 162 5.56 -9.10 -2.31
CA SER A 162 6.89 -8.51 -2.13
C SER A 162 7.97 -9.52 -1.69
N CYS A 163 7.59 -10.64 -1.07
CA CYS A 163 8.53 -11.68 -0.61
C CYS A 163 8.75 -12.83 -1.62
N ARG A 164 8.24 -12.75 -2.84
CA ARG A 164 8.53 -13.78 -3.86
C ARG A 164 10.00 -13.71 -4.27
N GLU A 165 10.73 -14.83 -4.12
CA GLU A 165 12.18 -14.95 -4.40
C GLU A 165 12.64 -14.60 -5.84
N ARG A 166 11.72 -14.27 -6.74
CA ARG A 166 12.03 -14.06 -8.17
C ARG A 166 12.77 -12.77 -8.50
N VAL A 167 12.89 -11.84 -7.55
CA VAL A 167 13.37 -10.47 -7.81
C VAL A 167 14.84 -10.25 -7.55
N LEU A 168 15.51 -11.18 -6.94
CA LEU A 168 16.93 -11.04 -6.55
C LEU A 168 17.90 -11.88 -7.42
N ARG A 169 17.54 -12.14 -8.68
CA ARG A 169 18.46 -12.79 -9.62
C ARG A 169 18.81 -11.90 -10.79
#